data_4a844dc1c70e8ad63ea1e664c1be7aed
#
_entry.id   4a844dc1c70e8ad63ea1e664c1be7aed
#
_cell.length_a   1.000
_cell.length_b   1.000
_cell.length_c   1.000
_cell.angle_alpha   90.00
_cell.angle_beta   90.00
_cell.angle_gamma   90.00
#
_symmetry.space_group_name_H-M   'P 1'
#
loop_
_entity.id
_entity.type
_entity.pdbx_description
1 polymer ?
#
loop_
_entity_poly.entity_id
_entity_poly.type
_entity_poly.pdbx_seq_one_letter_code
_entity_poly.pdbx_strand_id
1 'polypeptide(L)'
;HRKLKEIAGVSAGEFIRKPGKIYHNRWLEKLSTAYHSQIVRLMEKPRRVIVPLLAILLGAGILSYTVGKDFLPPLDEGAIWIQVQLPPGISIEKSKEMGAELRKTLKEFKEVSYVMTQVGRDDEGAEAFSLSHVECGVGLKPYSTWKFGKTKADLIEEMAAKLETMPGYSVGFSQPIIDMVMDQIAGAHSDLALKIYSDDITESRHIADQVANVLKEIPGAADVAVDQEPPLPQLQIIADRARIAQYGLNVSDVADLIELAIGGASISQIFVGSKSYDVICRFDDASRNSPERIGNLLLTTGSGTKIPLSQVAEIKMTTGASTITREMNKRHLTVRVNLRGVDLTAFLNNANALIDKEVKYDHDSVHLKWAGQFENQHRAYARLGAVVPLALGLMLLLLFAACGKFRQAALMMSVVPLALFGGMLALNVRGMTLNVSSAVGFIALVGVAIQNGVIMISHINNLRTRERDLKDAVITGTKHRFRPILMTATVAVLGLLPASVSTGIGSDVQRPLATVIVYGLLFATVITLYVLPALYYMIEKHYEGKDLTPVSEEKELHA
;
A
#
# COMPACT_ATOMS: atom_id res chain seq x y z
N HIS A 1 12.87 19.72 47.40
CA HIS A 1 12.80 18.91 48.62
C HIS A 1 11.90 19.53 49.72
N ARG A 2 11.82 20.86 49.91
CA ARG A 2 10.89 21.49 50.91
C ARG A 2 9.41 21.36 50.54
N LYS A 3 9.02 21.53 49.27
CA LYS A 3 7.63 21.36 48.80
C LYS A 3 7.10 19.90 48.84
N LEU A 4 7.98 18.90 48.73
CA LEU A 4 7.57 17.49 48.84
C LEU A 4 7.33 17.03 50.28
N LYS A 5 7.95 17.69 51.29
CA LYS A 5 7.66 17.40 52.70
C LYS A 5 6.32 18.03 53.21
N GLU A 6 5.88 19.12 52.60
CA GLU A 6 4.55 19.68 52.91
C GLU A 6 3.40 18.86 52.36
N ILE A 7 3.62 18.14 51.26
CA ILE A 7 2.61 17.23 50.63
C ILE A 7 2.50 15.90 51.39
N ALA A 8 3.55 15.44 52.04
CA ALA A 8 3.57 14.16 52.78
C ALA A 8 2.91 14.22 54.17
N GLY A 9 2.51 15.40 54.65
CA GLY A 9 1.86 15.60 55.96
C GLY A 9 0.34 15.72 55.94
N VAL A 10 -0.29 15.73 54.74
CA VAL A 10 -1.75 15.86 54.63
C VAL A 10 -2.37 14.46 54.50
N SER A 11 -3.20 14.10 55.50
CA SER A 11 -3.89 12.78 55.45
C SER A 11 -4.82 12.69 54.23
N ALA A 12 -4.95 11.49 53.63
CA ALA A 12 -5.81 11.23 52.46
C ALA A 12 -7.28 11.69 52.69
N GLY A 13 -7.73 11.78 53.93
CA GLY A 13 -9.07 12.27 54.31
C GLY A 13 -9.26 13.78 54.14
N GLU A 14 -8.21 14.60 54.22
CA GLU A 14 -8.28 16.06 54.01
C GLU A 14 -8.31 16.45 52.53
N PHE A 15 -7.73 15.63 51.64
CA PHE A 15 -7.81 15.84 50.19
C PHE A 15 -9.23 15.67 49.65
N ILE A 16 -10.07 14.85 50.31
CA ILE A 16 -11.46 14.60 49.91
C ILE A 16 -12.42 15.71 50.39
N ARG A 17 -12.04 16.50 51.40
CA ARG A 17 -12.92 17.50 52.01
C ARG A 17 -12.81 18.93 51.47
N LYS A 18 -11.81 19.26 50.67
CA LYS A 18 -11.79 20.54 49.96
C LYS A 18 -12.41 20.36 48.59
N PRO A 19 -13.66 20.81 48.35
CA PRO A 19 -14.16 20.89 46.99
C PRO A 19 -13.18 21.79 46.22
N GLY A 20 -12.44 21.18 45.29
CA GLY A 20 -11.55 21.92 44.41
C GLY A 20 -12.35 23.08 43.83
N LYS A 21 -11.78 24.31 43.81
CA LYS A 21 -12.40 25.46 43.15
C LYS A 21 -12.83 25.00 41.76
N ILE A 22 -14.13 24.76 41.58
CA ILE A 22 -14.72 24.50 40.28
C ILE A 22 -14.49 25.78 39.49
N TYR A 23 -13.49 25.80 38.61
CA TYR A 23 -13.28 26.89 37.67
C TYR A 23 -14.51 26.95 36.77
N HIS A 24 -15.43 27.86 37.10
CA HIS A 24 -16.59 28.19 36.28
C HIS A 24 -16.09 28.85 34.99
N ASN A 25 -15.94 28.06 33.92
CA ASN A 25 -15.63 28.63 32.63
C ASN A 25 -16.92 29.14 31.99
N ARG A 26 -17.15 30.46 32.10
CA ARG A 26 -18.34 31.16 31.57
C ARG A 26 -18.64 30.85 30.10
N TRP A 27 -17.62 30.54 29.32
CA TRP A 27 -17.77 30.17 27.90
C TRP A 27 -18.41 28.78 27.76
N LEU A 28 -17.94 27.81 28.51
CA LEU A 28 -18.53 26.46 28.53
C LEU A 28 -19.96 26.46 29.09
N GLU A 29 -20.28 27.32 30.04
CA GLU A 29 -21.65 27.44 30.54
C GLU A 29 -22.59 28.03 29.48
N LYS A 30 -22.17 29.07 28.76
CA LYS A 30 -22.96 29.62 27.65
C LYS A 30 -23.20 28.58 26.58
N LEU A 31 -22.16 27.80 26.21
CA LEU A 31 -22.25 26.73 25.23
C LEU A 31 -23.21 25.61 25.69
N SER A 32 -23.11 25.21 26.98
CA SER A 32 -24.00 24.19 27.57
C SER A 32 -25.46 24.66 27.63
N THR A 33 -25.71 25.96 27.92
CA THR A 33 -27.05 26.52 27.94
C THR A 33 -27.65 26.62 26.54
N ALA A 34 -26.86 27.05 25.55
CA ALA A 34 -27.29 27.07 24.16
C ALA A 34 -27.61 25.65 23.66
N TYR A 35 -26.75 24.68 23.97
CA TYR A 35 -26.97 23.25 23.66
C TYR A 35 -28.28 22.73 24.26
N HIS A 36 -28.53 23.02 25.53
CA HIS A 36 -29.75 22.62 26.21
C HIS A 36 -31.01 23.14 25.52
N SER A 37 -31.06 24.44 25.17
CA SER A 37 -32.21 25.01 24.45
C SER A 37 -32.41 24.38 23.06
N GLN A 38 -31.34 23.98 22.39
CA GLN A 38 -31.40 23.34 21.07
C GLN A 38 -31.92 21.90 21.16
N ILE A 39 -31.47 21.11 22.17
CA ILE A 39 -31.90 19.70 22.33
C ILE A 39 -33.40 19.64 22.62
N VAL A 40 -33.92 20.54 23.48
CA VAL A 40 -35.37 20.60 23.76
C VAL A 40 -36.19 20.86 22.50
N ARG A 41 -35.76 21.80 21.64
CA ARG A 41 -36.41 22.08 20.35
C ARG A 41 -36.35 20.93 19.36
N LEU A 42 -35.25 20.13 19.38
CA LEU A 42 -35.11 18.97 18.52
C LEU A 42 -36.02 17.82 18.96
N MET A 43 -36.15 17.59 20.27
CA MET A 43 -37.03 16.54 20.80
C MET A 43 -38.52 16.84 20.51
N GLU A 44 -38.93 18.07 20.42
CA GLU A 44 -40.31 18.47 20.11
C GLU A 44 -40.67 18.34 18.62
N LYS A 45 -39.70 18.39 17.72
CA LYS A 45 -39.92 18.35 16.27
C LYS A 45 -39.09 17.24 15.57
N PRO A 46 -39.60 16.01 15.55
CA PRO A 46 -38.85 14.82 15.02
C PRO A 46 -38.34 14.98 13.58
N ARG A 47 -39.09 15.71 12.73
CA ARG A 47 -38.66 15.99 11.36
C ARG A 47 -37.32 16.71 11.26
N ARG A 48 -36.97 17.56 12.25
CA ARG A 48 -35.68 18.28 12.30
C ARG A 48 -34.48 17.37 12.57
N VAL A 49 -34.73 16.15 13.04
CA VAL A 49 -33.68 15.12 13.28
C VAL A 49 -33.65 14.12 12.14
N ILE A 50 -34.84 13.62 11.72
CA ILE A 50 -34.95 12.56 10.72
C ILE A 50 -34.51 13.03 9.33
N VAL A 51 -34.90 14.24 8.91
CA VAL A 51 -34.58 14.74 7.56
C VAL A 51 -33.05 14.91 7.37
N PRO A 52 -32.30 15.59 8.26
CA PRO A 52 -30.84 15.64 8.15
C PRO A 52 -30.20 14.26 8.24
N LEU A 53 -30.71 13.37 9.09
CA LEU A 53 -30.22 12.00 9.21
C LEU A 53 -30.29 11.24 7.88
N LEU A 54 -31.45 11.28 7.20
CA LEU A 54 -31.63 10.67 5.90
C LEU A 54 -30.75 11.32 4.82
N ALA A 55 -30.61 12.65 4.85
CA ALA A 55 -29.71 13.36 3.94
C ALA A 55 -28.25 12.96 4.12
N ILE A 56 -27.79 12.76 5.37
CA ILE A 56 -26.44 12.29 5.69
C ILE A 56 -26.25 10.85 5.19
N LEU A 57 -27.22 9.96 5.41
CA LEU A 57 -27.14 8.57 4.94
C LEU A 57 -27.10 8.48 3.41
N LEU A 58 -27.93 9.28 2.72
CA LEU A 58 -27.89 9.39 1.26
C LEU A 58 -26.55 9.94 0.78
N GLY A 59 -26.06 11.01 1.43
CA GLY A 59 -24.76 11.59 1.14
C GLY A 59 -23.61 10.59 1.36
N ALA A 60 -23.67 9.74 2.38
CA ALA A 60 -22.70 8.67 2.62
C ALA A 60 -22.68 7.67 1.46
N GLY A 61 -23.84 7.29 0.93
CA GLY A 61 -23.95 6.43 -0.25
C GLY A 61 -23.31 7.06 -1.49
N ILE A 62 -23.57 8.33 -1.74
CA ILE A 62 -22.97 9.06 -2.87
C ILE A 62 -21.46 9.17 -2.72
N LEU A 63 -20.97 9.58 -1.53
CA LEU A 63 -19.54 9.71 -1.27
C LEU A 63 -18.78 8.39 -1.38
N SER A 64 -19.41 7.27 -1.02
CA SER A 64 -18.79 5.94 -1.17
C SER A 64 -18.49 5.57 -2.63
N TYR A 65 -19.18 6.21 -3.57
CA TYR A 65 -19.01 6.03 -5.01
C TYR A 65 -17.99 7.00 -5.62
N THR A 66 -17.90 8.22 -5.08
CA THR A 66 -17.05 9.29 -5.63
C THR A 66 -15.62 9.28 -5.07
N VAL A 67 -15.40 8.71 -3.88
CA VAL A 67 -14.06 8.59 -3.29
C VAL A 67 -13.27 7.52 -4.02
N GLY A 68 -12.13 7.90 -4.62
CA GLY A 68 -11.19 6.96 -5.25
C GLY A 68 -10.72 5.88 -4.27
N LYS A 69 -10.41 4.69 -4.79
CA LYS A 69 -10.03 3.51 -3.99
C LYS A 69 -8.65 3.04 -4.40
N ASP A 70 -7.68 3.17 -3.51
CA ASP A 70 -6.33 2.65 -3.68
C ASP A 70 -6.03 1.57 -2.65
N PHE A 71 -5.05 0.72 -2.94
CA PHE A 71 -4.59 -0.27 -1.95
C PHE A 71 -3.73 0.40 -0.88
N LEU A 72 -2.64 1.05 -1.30
CA LEU A 72 -1.77 1.83 -0.42
C LEU A 72 -1.95 3.32 -0.70
N PRO A 73 -1.76 4.19 0.30
CA PRO A 73 -1.65 5.62 0.02
C PRO A 73 -0.45 5.85 -0.90
N PRO A 74 -0.49 6.87 -1.78
CA PRO A 74 0.67 7.25 -2.57
C PRO A 74 1.80 7.66 -1.62
N LEU A 75 2.76 6.76 -1.41
CA LEU A 75 3.90 6.99 -0.53
C LEU A 75 4.87 7.95 -1.19
N ASP A 76 5.44 8.87 -0.42
CA ASP A 76 6.54 9.71 -0.85
C ASP A 76 7.77 9.44 0.01
N GLU A 77 8.80 8.89 -0.60
CA GLU A 77 10.06 8.52 0.05
C GLU A 77 11.13 9.62 -0.05
N GLY A 78 10.81 10.74 -0.71
CA GLY A 78 11.77 11.82 -0.96
C GLY A 78 12.89 11.44 -1.94
N ALA A 79 12.70 10.34 -2.67
CA ALA A 79 13.61 9.84 -3.70
C ALA A 79 12.81 9.32 -4.90
N ILE A 80 13.48 9.17 -6.04
CA ILE A 80 12.94 8.53 -7.24
C ILE A 80 13.83 7.33 -7.55
N TRP A 81 13.21 6.20 -7.91
CA TRP A 81 13.86 5.03 -8.44
C TRP A 81 13.50 4.88 -9.91
N ILE A 82 14.50 4.87 -10.79
CA ILE A 82 14.29 4.77 -12.22
C ILE A 82 14.89 3.45 -12.68
N GLN A 83 14.07 2.61 -13.26
CA GLN A 83 14.50 1.42 -13.96
C GLN A 83 14.69 1.73 -15.44
N VAL A 84 15.85 1.47 -15.93
CA VAL A 84 16.25 1.78 -17.32
C VAL A 84 16.59 0.49 -18.03
N GLN A 85 15.89 0.23 -19.13
CA GLN A 85 16.18 -0.84 -20.04
C GLN A 85 16.93 -0.25 -21.24
N LEU A 86 18.18 -0.67 -21.41
CA LEU A 86 19.03 -0.34 -22.55
C LEU A 86 18.83 -1.36 -23.68
N PRO A 87 19.40 -1.14 -24.88
CA PRO A 87 19.28 -2.08 -26.00
C PRO A 87 19.78 -3.48 -25.62
N PRO A 88 19.04 -4.53 -25.97
CA PRO A 88 19.39 -5.92 -25.65
C PRO A 88 20.76 -6.30 -26.26
N GLY A 89 21.53 -7.10 -25.52
CA GLY A 89 22.85 -7.56 -25.97
C GLY A 89 23.97 -6.52 -25.88
N ILE A 90 23.73 -5.40 -25.19
CA ILE A 90 24.72 -4.35 -24.95
C ILE A 90 25.90 -4.87 -24.10
N SER A 91 27.12 -4.39 -24.37
CA SER A 91 28.29 -4.70 -23.52
C SER A 91 28.28 -3.93 -22.21
N ILE A 92 28.97 -4.44 -21.19
CA ILE A 92 29.08 -3.77 -19.87
C ILE A 92 29.74 -2.40 -19.99
N GLU A 93 30.72 -2.23 -20.90
CA GLU A 93 31.40 -0.96 -21.14
C GLU A 93 30.43 0.07 -21.67
N LYS A 94 29.58 -0.30 -22.64
CA LYS A 94 28.58 0.61 -23.21
C LYS A 94 27.47 0.93 -22.22
N SER A 95 27.03 -0.05 -21.45
CA SER A 95 26.05 0.16 -20.37
C SER A 95 26.59 1.13 -19.31
N LYS A 96 27.86 1.03 -18.93
CA LYS A 96 28.53 1.98 -18.01
C LYS A 96 28.59 3.38 -18.59
N GLU A 97 28.92 3.53 -19.88
CA GLU A 97 28.94 4.80 -20.58
C GLU A 97 27.55 5.45 -20.57
N MET A 98 26.51 4.69 -20.98
CA MET A 98 25.13 5.16 -20.97
C MET A 98 24.65 5.47 -19.57
N GLY A 99 24.97 4.67 -18.55
CA GLY A 99 24.69 4.97 -17.15
C GLY A 99 25.37 6.26 -16.66
N ALA A 100 26.57 6.57 -17.15
CA ALA A 100 27.24 7.84 -16.85
C ALA A 100 26.55 9.04 -17.51
N GLU A 101 26.08 8.90 -18.75
CA GLU A 101 25.29 9.90 -19.46
C GLU A 101 23.96 10.15 -18.75
N LEU A 102 23.25 9.09 -18.36
CA LEU A 102 22.02 9.16 -17.57
C LEU A 102 22.22 9.99 -16.29
N ARG A 103 23.28 9.68 -15.51
CA ARG A 103 23.58 10.43 -14.28
C ARG A 103 23.84 11.92 -14.56
N LYS A 104 24.53 12.23 -15.67
CA LYS A 104 24.81 13.61 -16.07
C LYS A 104 23.52 14.35 -16.40
N THR A 105 22.63 13.74 -17.19
CA THR A 105 21.35 14.32 -17.60
C THR A 105 20.43 14.56 -16.39
N LEU A 106 20.31 13.58 -15.48
CA LEU A 106 19.46 13.71 -14.30
C LEU A 106 20.00 14.74 -13.29
N LYS A 107 21.31 14.98 -13.23
CA LYS A 107 21.90 16.04 -12.40
C LYS A 107 21.65 17.46 -12.91
N GLU A 108 21.17 17.64 -14.13
CA GLU A 108 20.78 18.95 -14.67
C GLU A 108 19.54 19.52 -13.95
N PHE A 109 18.70 18.67 -13.39
CA PHE A 109 17.51 19.08 -12.64
C PHE A 109 17.91 19.68 -11.28
N LYS A 110 17.43 20.89 -11.00
CA LYS A 110 17.80 21.65 -9.79
C LYS A 110 17.35 20.98 -8.50
N GLU A 111 16.29 20.20 -8.57
CA GLU A 111 15.66 19.47 -7.48
C GLU A 111 16.45 18.23 -7.06
N VAL A 112 17.36 17.76 -7.93
CA VAL A 112 18.19 16.58 -7.68
C VAL A 112 19.37 16.92 -6.78
N SER A 113 19.61 16.08 -5.77
CA SER A 113 20.75 16.15 -4.86
C SER A 113 21.90 15.26 -5.33
N TYR A 114 21.61 13.98 -5.55
CA TYR A 114 22.57 13.01 -6.05
C TYR A 114 21.89 12.01 -6.99
N VAL A 115 22.70 11.37 -7.83
CA VAL A 115 22.26 10.28 -8.71
C VAL A 115 23.27 9.15 -8.61
N MET A 116 22.78 7.94 -8.39
CA MET A 116 23.58 6.72 -8.42
C MET A 116 22.99 5.75 -9.45
N THR A 117 23.85 4.93 -10.06
CA THR A 117 23.39 3.89 -11.00
C THR A 117 24.07 2.57 -10.69
N GLN A 118 23.31 1.50 -10.78
CA GLN A 118 23.76 0.12 -10.76
C GLN A 118 23.52 -0.47 -12.15
N VAL A 119 24.53 -1.12 -12.73
CA VAL A 119 24.46 -1.71 -14.07
C VAL A 119 24.54 -3.23 -13.93
N GLY A 120 23.51 -3.93 -14.42
CA GLY A 120 23.45 -5.38 -14.33
C GLY A 120 23.26 -5.87 -12.89
N ARG A 121 23.86 -7.03 -12.59
CA ARG A 121 23.73 -7.73 -11.31
C ARG A 121 25.09 -7.86 -10.61
N ASP A 122 25.05 -8.19 -9.33
CA ASP A 122 26.22 -8.63 -8.57
C ASP A 122 26.65 -10.07 -8.92
N ASP A 123 27.83 -10.46 -8.45
CA ASP A 123 28.35 -11.82 -8.67
C ASP A 123 27.60 -12.89 -7.85
N GLU A 124 26.97 -12.51 -6.73
CA GLU A 124 26.19 -13.42 -5.91
C GLU A 124 24.82 -13.74 -6.52
N GLY A 125 24.37 -12.95 -7.48
CA GLY A 125 23.21 -13.24 -8.31
C GLY A 125 21.87 -13.19 -7.58
N ALA A 126 21.74 -12.33 -6.57
CA ALA A 126 20.48 -12.11 -5.84
C ALA A 126 19.36 -11.66 -6.78
N GLU A 127 19.69 -10.88 -7.81
CA GLU A 127 18.78 -10.39 -8.84
C GLU A 127 19.26 -10.80 -10.23
N ALA A 128 18.33 -11.31 -11.05
CA ALA A 128 18.66 -11.86 -12.37
C ALA A 128 18.64 -10.79 -13.48
N PHE A 129 19.24 -9.62 -13.21
CA PHE A 129 19.30 -8.55 -14.21
C PHE A 129 20.39 -8.79 -15.26
N SER A 130 20.09 -8.40 -16.49
CA SER A 130 21.03 -8.42 -17.61
C SER A 130 21.90 -7.16 -17.63
N LEU A 131 22.93 -7.15 -18.50
CA LEU A 131 23.79 -5.98 -18.68
C LEU A 131 23.06 -4.75 -19.28
N SER A 132 21.91 -4.97 -19.89
CA SER A 132 21.05 -3.90 -20.42
C SER A 132 20.15 -3.28 -19.37
N HIS A 133 20.05 -3.87 -18.18
CA HIS A 133 19.27 -3.33 -17.07
C HIS A 133 20.12 -2.39 -16.22
N VAL A 134 19.63 -1.18 -16.02
CA VAL A 134 20.27 -0.17 -15.16
C VAL A 134 19.26 0.35 -14.17
N GLU A 135 19.57 0.20 -12.90
CA GLU A 135 18.82 0.83 -11.82
C GLU A 135 19.45 2.17 -11.45
N CYS A 136 18.59 3.18 -11.29
CA CYS A 136 19.03 4.53 -11.03
C CYS A 136 18.30 5.13 -9.83
N GLY A 137 19.04 5.30 -8.74
CA GLY A 137 18.56 5.99 -7.54
C GLY A 137 18.81 7.50 -7.64
N VAL A 138 17.75 8.30 -7.53
CA VAL A 138 17.79 9.76 -7.59
C VAL A 138 17.35 10.32 -6.24
N GLY A 139 18.29 10.87 -5.49
CA GLY A 139 18.00 11.58 -4.25
C GLY A 139 17.56 13.01 -4.52
N LEU A 140 16.50 13.43 -3.85
CA LEU A 140 15.91 14.75 -4.03
C LEU A 140 16.37 15.72 -2.94
N LYS A 141 16.38 17.00 -3.25
CA LYS A 141 16.55 18.07 -2.27
C LYS A 141 15.26 18.28 -1.47
N PRO A 142 15.33 18.85 -0.26
CA PRO A 142 14.13 19.16 0.52
C PRO A 142 13.11 19.96 -0.30
N TYR A 143 11.84 19.58 -0.27
CA TYR A 143 10.77 20.22 -1.05
C TYR A 143 10.61 21.72 -0.77
N SER A 144 11.00 22.17 0.42
CA SER A 144 11.03 23.60 0.77
C SER A 144 11.95 24.44 -0.10
N THR A 145 12.90 23.82 -0.80
CA THR A 145 13.85 24.48 -1.72
C THR A 145 13.37 24.51 -3.16
N TRP A 146 12.25 23.86 -3.46
CA TRP A 146 11.71 23.77 -4.81
C TRP A 146 10.95 25.04 -5.19
N LYS A 147 10.70 25.21 -6.50
CA LYS A 147 9.80 26.28 -6.95
C LYS A 147 8.42 26.08 -6.31
N PHE A 148 7.81 27.20 -5.90
CA PHE A 148 6.46 27.18 -5.35
C PHE A 148 5.48 26.51 -6.33
N GLY A 149 4.73 25.51 -5.82
CA GLY A 149 3.73 24.77 -6.58
C GLY A 149 4.26 23.59 -7.40
N LYS A 150 5.58 23.39 -7.54
CA LYS A 150 6.15 22.23 -8.23
C LYS A 150 6.07 20.99 -7.35
N THR A 151 5.51 19.92 -7.89
CA THR A 151 5.36 18.62 -7.21
C THR A 151 6.42 17.61 -7.71
N LYS A 152 6.53 16.47 -7.00
CA LYS A 152 7.37 15.35 -7.45
C LYS A 152 6.84 14.74 -8.76
N ALA A 153 5.52 14.73 -8.94
CA ALA A 153 4.91 14.25 -10.18
C ALA A 153 5.32 15.11 -11.38
N ASP A 154 5.31 16.44 -11.23
CA ASP A 154 5.77 17.35 -12.28
C ASP A 154 7.26 17.12 -12.63
N LEU A 155 8.09 16.85 -11.61
CA LEU A 155 9.51 16.54 -11.83
C LEU A 155 9.68 15.22 -12.59
N ILE A 156 8.91 14.18 -12.25
CA ILE A 156 8.93 12.89 -12.95
C ILE A 156 8.52 13.06 -14.41
N GLU A 157 7.49 13.86 -14.68
CA GLU A 157 7.04 14.14 -16.05
C GLU A 157 8.11 14.88 -16.86
N GLU A 158 8.77 15.90 -16.27
CA GLU A 158 9.89 16.59 -16.90
C GLU A 158 11.08 15.64 -17.18
N MET A 159 11.40 14.75 -16.23
CA MET A 159 12.46 13.75 -16.40
C MET A 159 12.11 12.74 -17.49
N ALA A 160 10.88 12.21 -17.49
CA ALA A 160 10.40 11.28 -18.51
C ALA A 160 10.51 11.90 -19.91
N ALA A 161 9.98 13.11 -20.11
CA ALA A 161 10.05 13.81 -21.38
C ALA A 161 11.50 14.05 -21.84
N LYS A 162 12.43 14.35 -20.92
CA LYS A 162 13.85 14.52 -21.24
C LYS A 162 14.49 13.19 -21.65
N LEU A 163 14.22 12.10 -20.94
CA LEU A 163 14.81 10.80 -21.21
C LEU A 163 14.26 10.16 -22.49
N GLU A 164 12.99 10.41 -22.85
CA GLU A 164 12.42 9.99 -24.13
C GLU A 164 13.17 10.57 -25.35
N THR A 165 13.80 11.73 -25.21
CA THR A 165 14.63 12.32 -26.29
C THR A 165 15.98 11.63 -26.45
N MET A 166 16.38 10.77 -25.51
CA MET A 166 17.65 10.06 -25.52
C MET A 166 17.48 8.69 -26.21
N PRO A 167 18.21 8.40 -27.29
CA PRO A 167 18.04 7.13 -28.00
C PRO A 167 18.55 5.95 -27.18
N GLY A 168 17.78 4.86 -27.17
CA GLY A 168 18.16 3.61 -26.53
C GLY A 168 17.85 3.53 -25.03
N TYR A 169 17.11 4.49 -24.46
CA TYR A 169 16.64 4.42 -23.09
C TYR A 169 15.13 4.12 -23.06
N SER A 170 14.74 3.05 -22.40
CA SER A 170 13.36 2.78 -22.02
C SER A 170 13.28 2.87 -20.50
N VAL A 171 12.50 3.80 -19.98
CA VAL A 171 12.51 4.14 -18.55
C VAL A 171 11.18 3.83 -17.87
N GLY A 172 11.24 3.40 -16.61
CA GLY A 172 10.11 3.26 -15.72
C GLY A 172 10.42 3.98 -14.40
N PHE A 173 9.46 4.75 -13.89
CA PHE A 173 9.63 5.51 -12.66
C PHE A 173 8.92 4.85 -11.49
N SER A 174 9.61 4.70 -10.39
CA SER A 174 9.14 4.14 -9.13
C SER A 174 9.78 4.87 -7.94
N GLN A 175 9.75 4.25 -6.78
CA GLN A 175 10.41 4.72 -5.56
C GLN A 175 11.09 3.53 -4.89
N PRO A 176 12.18 3.73 -4.12
CA PRO A 176 13.01 2.61 -3.62
C PRO A 176 12.25 1.53 -2.86
N ILE A 177 11.44 1.89 -1.87
CA ILE A 177 10.69 0.93 -1.05
C ILE A 177 9.53 0.33 -1.85
N ILE A 178 8.81 1.16 -2.58
CA ILE A 178 7.68 0.72 -3.42
C ILE A 178 8.16 -0.28 -4.47
N ASP A 179 9.28 0.00 -5.13
CA ASP A 179 9.87 -0.87 -6.13
C ASP A 179 10.18 -2.25 -5.56
N MET A 180 10.91 -2.30 -4.44
CA MET A 180 11.22 -3.54 -3.72
C MET A 180 9.96 -4.29 -3.25
N VAL A 181 8.96 -3.57 -2.74
CA VAL A 181 7.69 -4.17 -2.29
C VAL A 181 6.92 -4.75 -3.47
N MET A 182 6.90 -4.06 -4.61
CA MET A 182 6.22 -4.56 -5.81
C MET A 182 6.91 -5.79 -6.39
N ASP A 183 8.22 -5.81 -6.43
CA ASP A 183 8.96 -7.00 -6.84
C ASP A 183 8.62 -8.21 -5.97
N GLN A 184 8.65 -8.08 -4.65
CA GLN A 184 8.32 -9.17 -3.73
C GLN A 184 6.86 -9.63 -3.80
N ILE A 185 5.93 -8.73 -4.10
CA ILE A 185 4.48 -9.00 -4.10
C ILE A 185 4.01 -9.49 -5.46
N ALA A 186 4.44 -8.83 -6.53
CA ALA A 186 3.98 -9.04 -7.89
C ALA A 186 5.00 -9.82 -8.73
N GLY A 187 6.24 -9.87 -8.29
CA GLY A 187 7.37 -10.33 -9.10
C GLY A 187 7.57 -9.45 -10.34
N ALA A 188 7.27 -8.15 -10.20
CA ALA A 188 7.49 -7.16 -11.23
C ALA A 188 7.56 -5.77 -10.60
N HIS A 189 8.43 -4.94 -11.14
CA HIS A 189 8.69 -3.58 -10.67
C HIS A 189 7.73 -2.55 -11.29
N SER A 190 6.42 -2.75 -11.09
CA SER A 190 5.38 -1.89 -11.67
C SER A 190 4.07 -1.99 -10.88
N ASP A 191 3.16 -1.03 -11.08
CA ASP A 191 1.84 -1.03 -10.43
C ASP A 191 1.03 -2.27 -10.79
N LEU A 192 1.08 -2.67 -12.06
CA LEU A 192 0.43 -3.84 -12.63
C LEU A 192 1.39 -4.66 -13.46
N ALA A 193 1.24 -5.97 -13.41
CA ALA A 193 1.94 -6.94 -14.21
C ALA A 193 0.94 -7.93 -14.82
N LEU A 194 0.91 -8.07 -16.14
CA LEU A 194 0.19 -9.14 -16.81
C LEU A 194 1.16 -10.29 -17.08
N LYS A 195 1.00 -11.39 -16.38
CA LYS A 195 1.79 -12.62 -16.55
C LYS A 195 1.16 -13.51 -17.58
N ILE A 196 1.97 -13.93 -18.56
CA ILE A 196 1.59 -14.77 -19.70
C ILE A 196 2.28 -16.10 -19.52
N TYR A 197 1.55 -17.11 -19.09
CA TYR A 197 2.06 -18.46 -18.86
C TYR A 197 1.90 -19.30 -20.11
N SER A 198 2.99 -19.87 -20.61
CA SER A 198 3.01 -20.87 -21.67
C SER A 198 4.33 -21.67 -21.63
N ASP A 199 4.33 -22.86 -22.15
CA ASP A 199 5.53 -23.68 -22.31
C ASP A 199 6.35 -23.26 -23.55
N ASP A 200 5.73 -22.59 -24.53
CA ASP A 200 6.41 -22.04 -25.70
C ASP A 200 6.80 -20.59 -25.49
N ILE A 201 8.12 -20.34 -25.41
CA ILE A 201 8.67 -18.98 -25.18
C ILE A 201 8.41 -18.08 -26.39
N THR A 202 8.43 -18.65 -27.63
CA THR A 202 8.24 -17.86 -28.86
C THR A 202 6.79 -17.35 -28.96
N GLU A 203 5.83 -18.23 -28.70
CA GLU A 203 4.43 -17.91 -28.65
C GLU A 203 4.15 -16.88 -27.53
N SER A 204 4.67 -17.14 -26.32
CA SER A 204 4.54 -16.19 -25.19
C SER A 204 5.07 -14.82 -25.53
N ARG A 205 6.21 -14.73 -26.23
CA ARG A 205 6.81 -13.46 -26.62
C ARG A 205 5.93 -12.72 -27.62
N HIS A 206 5.41 -13.41 -28.62
CA HIS A 206 4.52 -12.80 -29.60
C HIS A 206 3.26 -12.24 -28.95
N ILE A 207 2.66 -12.98 -28.04
CA ILE A 207 1.49 -12.53 -27.26
C ILE A 207 1.86 -11.35 -26.38
N ALA A 208 3.01 -11.39 -25.69
CA ALA A 208 3.46 -10.31 -24.82
C ALA A 208 3.66 -8.99 -25.58
N ASP A 209 4.23 -9.05 -26.78
CA ASP A 209 4.44 -7.89 -27.63
C ASP A 209 3.10 -7.33 -28.15
N GLN A 210 2.13 -8.18 -28.51
CA GLN A 210 0.77 -7.76 -28.87
C GLN A 210 0.06 -7.09 -27.69
N VAL A 211 0.07 -7.72 -26.53
CA VAL A 211 -0.51 -7.18 -25.30
C VAL A 211 0.12 -5.83 -24.93
N ALA A 212 1.44 -5.72 -24.98
CA ALA A 212 2.14 -4.47 -24.70
C ALA A 212 1.71 -3.35 -25.65
N ASN A 213 1.47 -3.64 -26.94
CA ASN A 213 0.99 -2.66 -27.91
C ASN A 213 -0.45 -2.22 -27.59
N VAL A 214 -1.34 -3.17 -27.28
CA VAL A 214 -2.73 -2.86 -26.90
C VAL A 214 -2.77 -1.99 -25.64
N LEU A 215 -1.97 -2.34 -24.61
CA LEU A 215 -1.93 -1.59 -23.36
C LEU A 215 -1.40 -0.17 -23.53
N LYS A 216 -0.45 0.08 -24.44
CA LYS A 216 0.07 1.43 -24.74
C LYS A 216 -0.98 2.38 -25.28
N GLU A 217 -2.02 1.88 -25.94
CA GLU A 217 -3.10 2.69 -26.50
C GLU A 217 -4.17 3.09 -25.47
N ILE A 218 -4.14 2.48 -24.27
CA ILE A 218 -5.11 2.75 -23.22
C ILE A 218 -4.75 4.05 -22.48
N PRO A 219 -5.67 5.04 -22.40
CA PRO A 219 -5.41 6.25 -21.62
C PRO A 219 -5.07 5.93 -20.16
N GLY A 220 -4.00 6.53 -19.66
CA GLY A 220 -3.49 6.33 -18.30
C GLY A 220 -2.47 5.21 -18.16
N ALA A 221 -2.24 4.39 -19.19
CA ALA A 221 -1.10 3.48 -19.22
C ALA A 221 0.22 4.26 -19.39
N ALA A 222 1.20 3.94 -18.57
CA ALA A 222 2.53 4.51 -18.64
C ALA A 222 3.59 3.40 -18.49
N ASP A 223 4.78 3.65 -19.03
CA ASP A 223 5.96 2.78 -18.88
C ASP A 223 5.70 1.32 -19.28
N VAL A 224 4.84 1.09 -20.28
CA VAL A 224 4.46 -0.26 -20.74
C VAL A 224 5.63 -0.93 -21.43
N ALA A 225 6.08 -2.07 -20.90
CA ALA A 225 7.16 -2.86 -21.47
C ALA A 225 7.01 -4.36 -21.13
N VAL A 226 7.62 -5.20 -21.99
CA VAL A 226 7.84 -6.61 -21.64
C VAL A 226 9.10 -6.67 -20.77
N ASP A 227 8.99 -7.28 -19.61
CA ASP A 227 10.03 -7.27 -18.58
C ASP A 227 11.25 -8.11 -18.99
N GLN A 228 11.01 -9.26 -19.61
CA GLN A 228 12.08 -10.11 -20.10
C GLN A 228 12.61 -9.62 -21.46
N GLU A 229 13.92 -9.66 -21.60
CA GLU A 229 14.56 -9.32 -22.86
C GLU A 229 14.19 -10.29 -24.00
N PRO A 230 14.25 -9.82 -25.26
CA PRO A 230 14.13 -10.72 -26.40
C PRO A 230 15.27 -11.74 -26.41
N PRO A 231 15.14 -12.85 -27.16
CA PRO A 231 16.20 -13.81 -27.31
C PRO A 231 17.50 -13.15 -27.80
N LEU A 232 18.63 -13.53 -27.19
CA LEU A 232 19.94 -12.96 -27.46
C LEU A 232 20.85 -14.00 -28.13
N PRO A 233 21.84 -13.55 -28.94
CA PRO A 233 22.91 -14.43 -29.41
C PRO A 233 23.68 -15.03 -28.24
N GLN A 234 23.84 -16.34 -28.24
CA GLN A 234 24.53 -17.12 -27.22
C GLN A 234 25.58 -18.03 -27.85
N LEU A 235 26.75 -18.09 -27.23
CA LEU A 235 27.74 -19.09 -27.55
C LEU A 235 27.44 -20.37 -26.77
N GLN A 236 27.09 -21.44 -27.48
CA GLN A 236 26.88 -22.76 -26.88
C GLN A 236 28.10 -23.64 -27.12
N ILE A 237 28.58 -24.25 -26.02
CA ILE A 237 29.64 -25.27 -26.05
C ILE A 237 29.01 -26.57 -25.60
N ILE A 238 28.78 -27.46 -26.52
CA ILE A 238 28.12 -28.75 -26.30
C ILE A 238 29.16 -29.83 -26.18
N ALA A 239 29.38 -30.36 -24.99
CA ALA A 239 30.34 -31.43 -24.72
C ALA A 239 29.89 -32.74 -25.35
N ASP A 240 30.74 -33.35 -26.19
CA ASP A 240 30.53 -34.69 -26.79
C ASP A 240 31.07 -35.76 -25.83
N ARG A 241 30.18 -36.40 -25.10
CA ARG A 241 30.53 -37.40 -24.09
C ARG A 241 31.31 -38.59 -24.66
N ALA A 242 31.03 -38.99 -25.90
CA ALA A 242 31.72 -40.13 -26.53
C ALA A 242 33.17 -39.76 -26.88
N ARG A 243 33.40 -38.58 -27.47
CA ARG A 243 34.73 -38.07 -27.74
C ARG A 243 35.54 -37.79 -26.47
N ILE A 244 34.92 -37.21 -25.47
CA ILE A 244 35.54 -36.97 -24.15
C ILE A 244 36.07 -38.30 -23.57
N ALA A 245 35.24 -39.35 -23.57
CA ALA A 245 35.62 -40.65 -23.06
C ALA A 245 36.77 -41.29 -23.85
N GLN A 246 36.83 -41.10 -25.19
CA GLN A 246 37.93 -41.60 -26.04
C GLN A 246 39.28 -41.02 -25.65
N TYR A 247 39.32 -39.79 -25.17
CA TYR A 247 40.54 -39.13 -24.69
C TYR A 247 40.80 -39.35 -23.20
N GLY A 248 39.99 -40.16 -22.52
CA GLY A 248 40.13 -40.41 -21.08
C GLY A 248 39.89 -39.19 -20.20
N LEU A 249 39.04 -38.26 -20.68
CA LEU A 249 38.62 -37.06 -19.96
C LEU A 249 37.23 -37.25 -19.36
N ASN A 250 36.87 -36.38 -18.38
CA ASN A 250 35.55 -36.27 -17.86
C ASN A 250 34.84 -35.02 -18.42
N VAL A 251 33.54 -34.98 -18.36
CA VAL A 251 32.76 -33.79 -18.72
C VAL A 251 33.09 -32.57 -17.81
N SER A 252 33.46 -32.86 -16.55
CA SER A 252 33.94 -31.84 -15.62
C SER A 252 35.20 -31.14 -16.10
N ASP A 253 36.15 -31.86 -16.71
CA ASP A 253 37.39 -31.25 -17.19
C ASP A 253 37.13 -30.21 -18.30
N VAL A 254 36.10 -30.44 -19.12
CA VAL A 254 35.63 -29.50 -20.13
C VAL A 254 34.93 -28.30 -19.46
N ALA A 255 34.06 -28.56 -18.47
CA ALA A 255 33.35 -27.50 -17.73
C ALA A 255 34.33 -26.59 -16.96
N ASP A 256 35.31 -27.19 -16.27
CA ASP A 256 36.35 -26.47 -15.54
C ASP A 256 37.21 -25.59 -16.46
N LEU A 257 37.55 -26.09 -17.66
CA LEU A 257 38.27 -25.27 -18.65
C LEU A 257 37.42 -24.07 -19.08
N ILE A 258 36.12 -24.26 -19.34
CA ILE A 258 35.24 -23.19 -19.79
C ILE A 258 35.07 -22.15 -18.67
N GLU A 259 34.84 -22.59 -17.43
CA GLU A 259 34.69 -21.74 -16.28
C GLU A 259 35.96 -20.92 -16.03
N LEU A 260 37.13 -21.56 -15.96
CA LEU A 260 38.40 -20.91 -15.71
C LEU A 260 38.86 -20.03 -16.88
N ALA A 261 38.79 -20.54 -18.08
CA ALA A 261 39.37 -19.88 -19.23
C ALA A 261 38.53 -18.74 -19.77
N ILE A 262 37.20 -18.86 -19.79
CA ILE A 262 36.26 -17.92 -20.39
C ILE A 262 35.63 -17.04 -19.34
N GLY A 263 35.00 -17.64 -18.31
CA GLY A 263 34.33 -16.92 -17.23
C GLY A 263 35.31 -16.23 -16.29
N GLY A 264 36.32 -16.92 -15.90
CA GLY A 264 37.27 -16.58 -14.86
C GLY A 264 36.78 -17.04 -13.47
N ALA A 265 37.67 -17.72 -12.74
CA ALA A 265 37.38 -18.12 -11.37
C ALA A 265 38.15 -17.27 -10.38
N SER A 266 37.52 -16.96 -9.25
CA SER A 266 38.19 -16.33 -8.11
C SER A 266 39.10 -17.35 -7.45
N ILE A 267 40.41 -17.10 -7.52
CA ILE A 267 41.44 -17.97 -6.94
C ILE A 267 41.88 -17.51 -5.54
N SER A 268 41.63 -16.25 -5.20
CA SER A 268 41.95 -15.63 -3.89
C SER A 268 41.24 -14.33 -3.73
N GLN A 269 41.33 -13.74 -2.54
CA GLN A 269 40.82 -12.41 -2.24
C GLN A 269 41.91 -11.53 -1.63
N ILE A 270 41.93 -10.26 -2.00
CA ILE A 270 42.80 -9.22 -1.42
C ILE A 270 41.95 -8.29 -0.60
N PHE A 271 42.35 -8.09 0.65
CA PHE A 271 41.69 -7.15 1.58
C PHE A 271 42.43 -5.81 1.60
N VAL A 272 41.71 -4.73 1.29
CA VAL A 272 42.23 -3.37 1.37
C VAL A 272 41.34 -2.58 2.35
N GLY A 273 41.78 -2.50 3.60
CA GLY A 273 40.98 -1.96 4.69
C GLY A 273 39.76 -2.83 4.96
N SER A 274 38.55 -2.28 4.84
CA SER A 274 37.28 -3.00 5.01
C SER A 274 36.70 -3.58 3.70
N LYS A 275 37.42 -3.47 2.59
CA LYS A 275 36.96 -3.93 1.27
C LYS A 275 37.71 -5.18 0.86
N SER A 276 37.00 -6.16 0.31
CA SER A 276 37.59 -7.35 -0.33
C SER A 276 37.50 -7.23 -1.84
N TYR A 277 38.52 -7.71 -2.53
CA TYR A 277 38.61 -7.76 -3.99
C TYR A 277 39.01 -9.17 -4.40
N ASP A 278 38.25 -9.75 -5.32
CA ASP A 278 38.57 -11.07 -5.85
C ASP A 278 39.79 -11.01 -6.81
N VAL A 279 40.65 -11.98 -6.70
CA VAL A 279 41.73 -12.21 -7.66
C VAL A 279 41.23 -13.23 -8.67
N ILE A 280 40.87 -12.78 -9.86
CA ILE A 280 40.28 -13.60 -10.90
C ILE A 280 41.39 -14.06 -11.89
N CYS A 281 41.41 -15.36 -12.17
CA CYS A 281 42.25 -15.96 -13.23
C CYS A 281 41.40 -16.30 -14.44
N ARG A 282 41.72 -15.75 -15.60
CA ARG A 282 41.11 -16.07 -16.89
C ARG A 282 42.06 -15.86 -18.03
N PHE A 283 41.78 -16.43 -19.21
CA PHE A 283 42.54 -16.15 -20.42
C PHE A 283 42.37 -14.68 -20.87
N ASP A 284 43.34 -14.19 -21.63
CA ASP A 284 43.28 -12.86 -22.21
C ASP A 284 42.12 -12.73 -23.22
N ASP A 285 41.70 -11.52 -23.47
CA ASP A 285 40.56 -11.25 -24.35
C ASP A 285 40.82 -11.72 -25.79
N ALA A 286 42.09 -11.71 -26.22
CA ALA A 286 42.46 -12.20 -27.55
C ALA A 286 42.22 -13.68 -27.71
N SER A 287 42.32 -14.47 -26.67
CA SER A 287 42.15 -15.95 -26.69
C SER A 287 40.69 -16.41 -26.57
N ARG A 288 39.75 -15.52 -26.18
CA ARG A 288 38.35 -15.85 -25.91
C ARG A 288 37.32 -15.03 -26.67
N ASN A 289 37.73 -14.25 -27.65
CA ASN A 289 36.84 -13.30 -28.35
C ASN A 289 36.14 -13.88 -29.59
N SER A 290 36.39 -15.13 -29.97
CA SER A 290 35.70 -15.80 -31.07
C SER A 290 35.51 -17.30 -30.83
N PRO A 291 34.47 -17.93 -31.45
CA PRO A 291 34.23 -19.37 -31.34
C PRO A 291 35.45 -20.21 -31.75
N GLU A 292 36.18 -19.78 -32.79
CA GLU A 292 37.35 -20.49 -33.30
C GLU A 292 38.50 -20.48 -32.29
N ARG A 293 38.74 -19.33 -31.63
CA ARG A 293 39.78 -19.22 -30.60
C ARG A 293 39.45 -20.01 -29.37
N ILE A 294 38.20 -19.98 -28.96
CA ILE A 294 37.69 -20.81 -27.85
C ILE A 294 37.84 -22.27 -28.17
N GLY A 295 37.57 -22.70 -29.42
CA GLY A 295 37.76 -24.07 -29.87
C GLY A 295 39.22 -24.54 -29.83
N ASN A 296 40.16 -23.62 -29.91
CA ASN A 296 41.60 -23.90 -29.83
C ASN A 296 42.16 -23.95 -28.41
N LEU A 297 41.34 -23.67 -27.38
CA LEU A 297 41.76 -23.82 -25.97
C LEU A 297 42.14 -25.29 -25.72
N LEU A 298 43.24 -25.51 -24.99
CA LEU A 298 43.82 -26.82 -24.82
C LEU A 298 43.38 -27.48 -23.51
N LEU A 299 42.81 -28.67 -23.62
CA LEU A 299 42.60 -29.62 -22.53
C LEU A 299 43.79 -30.53 -22.37
N THR A 300 44.17 -30.87 -21.14
CA THR A 300 45.26 -31.80 -20.86
C THR A 300 44.65 -33.15 -20.44
N THR A 301 44.95 -34.20 -21.20
CA THR A 301 44.52 -35.57 -20.87
C THR A 301 45.30 -36.15 -19.71
N GLY A 302 44.83 -37.24 -19.09
CA GLY A 302 45.54 -37.93 -18.02
C GLY A 302 46.93 -38.47 -18.44
N SER A 303 47.19 -38.65 -19.75
CA SER A 303 48.51 -38.99 -20.30
C SER A 303 49.42 -37.77 -20.53
N GLY A 304 48.96 -36.54 -20.25
CA GLY A 304 49.71 -35.30 -20.51
C GLY A 304 49.59 -34.76 -21.94
N THR A 305 48.83 -35.42 -22.82
CA THR A 305 48.59 -34.95 -24.19
C THR A 305 47.63 -33.74 -24.17
N LYS A 306 47.95 -32.71 -24.96
CA LYS A 306 47.10 -31.50 -25.10
C LYS A 306 46.24 -31.63 -26.33
N ILE A 307 44.93 -31.53 -26.18
CA ILE A 307 43.96 -31.57 -27.27
C ILE A 307 43.12 -30.29 -27.28
N PRO A 308 42.78 -29.74 -28.47
CA PRO A 308 41.89 -28.57 -28.53
C PRO A 308 40.46 -28.93 -28.14
N LEU A 309 39.76 -27.99 -27.52
CA LEU A 309 38.37 -28.11 -27.05
C LEU A 309 37.43 -28.51 -28.20
N SER A 310 37.67 -28.04 -29.43
CA SER A 310 36.89 -28.40 -30.63
C SER A 310 36.89 -29.88 -30.97
N GLN A 311 37.85 -30.69 -30.48
CA GLN A 311 37.83 -32.13 -30.66
C GLN A 311 36.84 -32.86 -29.75
N VAL A 312 36.48 -32.28 -28.63
CA VAL A 312 35.62 -32.90 -27.61
C VAL A 312 34.32 -32.14 -27.37
N ALA A 313 34.12 -30.97 -28.02
CA ALA A 313 32.91 -30.18 -27.93
C ALA A 313 32.55 -29.53 -29.26
N GLU A 314 31.26 -29.34 -29.51
CA GLU A 314 30.73 -28.54 -30.60
C GLU A 314 30.55 -27.11 -30.10
N ILE A 315 31.10 -26.12 -30.81
CA ILE A 315 31.04 -24.71 -30.46
C ILE A 315 30.24 -24.00 -31.53
N LYS A 316 29.08 -23.46 -31.17
CA LYS A 316 28.21 -22.78 -32.13
C LYS A 316 27.55 -21.54 -31.54
N MET A 317 27.33 -20.53 -32.40
CA MET A 317 26.48 -19.40 -32.09
C MET A 317 25.02 -19.80 -32.30
N THR A 318 24.18 -19.54 -31.32
CA THR A 318 22.73 -19.76 -31.39
C THR A 318 21.99 -18.58 -30.79
N THR A 319 20.69 -18.52 -30.98
CA THR A 319 19.82 -17.54 -30.31
C THR A 319 19.05 -18.25 -29.22
N GLY A 320 19.09 -17.74 -28.03
CA GLY A 320 18.41 -18.32 -26.87
C GLY A 320 17.82 -17.26 -25.93
N ALA A 321 16.93 -17.71 -25.06
CA ALA A 321 16.33 -16.82 -24.05
C ALA A 321 17.43 -16.32 -23.11
N SER A 322 17.45 -14.99 -22.88
CA SER A 322 18.36 -14.35 -21.92
C SER A 322 18.00 -14.70 -20.48
N THR A 323 16.71 -14.72 -20.19
CA THR A 323 16.14 -15.02 -18.87
C THR A 323 14.91 -15.89 -19.01
N ILE A 324 14.78 -16.91 -18.16
CA ILE A 324 13.60 -17.78 -18.07
C ILE A 324 13.02 -17.63 -16.66
N THR A 325 11.91 -16.92 -16.55
CA THR A 325 11.21 -16.71 -15.29
C THR A 325 10.15 -17.79 -15.06
N ARG A 326 10.08 -18.30 -13.84
CA ARG A 326 9.09 -19.30 -13.44
C ARG A 326 8.37 -18.91 -12.15
N GLU A 327 7.07 -19.18 -12.13
CA GLU A 327 6.25 -19.11 -10.92
C GLU A 327 5.52 -20.44 -10.75
N MET A 328 5.62 -21.07 -9.59
CA MET A 328 5.07 -22.42 -9.34
C MET A 328 5.46 -23.42 -10.42
N ASN A 329 6.72 -23.40 -10.84
CA ASN A 329 7.31 -24.23 -11.89
C ASN A 329 6.78 -23.99 -13.33
N LYS A 330 5.85 -23.07 -13.55
CA LYS A 330 5.38 -22.66 -14.87
C LYS A 330 6.19 -21.49 -15.41
N ARG A 331 6.60 -21.55 -16.67
CA ARG A 331 7.27 -20.43 -17.35
C ARG A 331 6.28 -19.30 -17.59
N HIS A 332 6.74 -18.07 -17.47
CA HIS A 332 5.92 -16.91 -17.83
C HIS A 332 6.77 -15.76 -18.37
N LEU A 333 6.15 -14.92 -19.19
CA LEU A 333 6.61 -13.58 -19.51
C LEU A 333 5.72 -12.58 -18.81
N THR A 334 6.27 -11.40 -18.49
CA THR A 334 5.56 -10.34 -17.78
C THR A 334 5.50 -9.10 -18.64
N VAL A 335 4.28 -8.58 -18.85
CA VAL A 335 4.06 -7.25 -19.40
C VAL A 335 3.77 -6.33 -18.23
N ARG A 336 4.67 -5.40 -17.96
CA ARG A 336 4.53 -4.40 -16.90
C ARG A 336 3.82 -3.16 -17.40
N VAL A 337 3.05 -2.50 -16.54
CA VAL A 337 2.40 -1.22 -16.80
C VAL A 337 2.26 -0.43 -15.51
N ASN A 338 2.63 0.85 -15.56
CA ASN A 338 2.34 1.82 -14.52
C ASN A 338 1.08 2.61 -14.87
N LEU A 339 0.38 3.12 -13.86
CA LEU A 339 -0.84 3.88 -14.05
C LEU A 339 -0.64 5.35 -13.68
N ARG A 340 -1.12 6.26 -14.51
CA ARG A 340 -1.10 7.70 -14.23
C ARG A 340 -2.47 8.32 -14.42
N GLY A 341 -3.03 8.87 -13.34
CA GLY A 341 -4.27 9.65 -13.38
C GLY A 341 -5.56 8.85 -13.64
N VAL A 342 -5.54 7.51 -13.51
CA VAL A 342 -6.69 6.63 -13.74
C VAL A 342 -6.89 5.67 -12.56
N ASP A 343 -8.16 5.28 -12.35
CA ASP A 343 -8.50 4.26 -11.36
C ASP A 343 -8.09 2.87 -11.86
N LEU A 344 -7.47 2.09 -10.96
CA LEU A 344 -6.96 0.75 -11.22
C LEU A 344 -8.04 -0.21 -11.74
N THR A 345 -9.24 -0.17 -11.15
CA THR A 345 -10.33 -1.08 -11.52
C THR A 345 -10.90 -0.73 -12.89
N ALA A 346 -11.06 0.56 -13.17
CA ALA A 346 -11.53 1.04 -14.47
C ALA A 346 -10.53 0.69 -15.58
N PHE A 347 -9.23 0.85 -15.32
CA PHE A 347 -8.18 0.46 -16.24
C PHE A 347 -8.20 -1.04 -16.56
N LEU A 348 -8.25 -1.91 -15.52
CA LEU A 348 -8.27 -3.37 -15.68
C LEU A 348 -9.47 -3.85 -16.50
N ASN A 349 -10.66 -3.27 -16.27
CA ASN A 349 -11.86 -3.63 -17.04
C ASN A 349 -11.70 -3.28 -18.52
N ASN A 350 -11.15 -2.10 -18.82
CA ASN A 350 -10.90 -1.66 -20.19
C ASN A 350 -9.79 -2.51 -20.85
N ALA A 351 -8.70 -2.77 -20.14
CA ALA A 351 -7.59 -3.57 -20.62
C ALA A 351 -8.02 -5.01 -20.96
N ASN A 352 -8.79 -5.66 -20.08
CA ASN A 352 -9.30 -7.01 -20.35
C ASN A 352 -10.19 -7.03 -21.60
N ALA A 353 -11.12 -6.09 -21.72
CA ALA A 353 -12.02 -6.02 -22.88
C ALA A 353 -11.28 -5.81 -24.21
N LEU A 354 -10.18 -5.03 -24.20
CA LEU A 354 -9.37 -4.80 -25.40
C LEU A 354 -8.46 -5.98 -25.70
N ILE A 355 -7.83 -6.59 -24.69
CA ILE A 355 -7.00 -7.78 -24.86
C ILE A 355 -7.83 -8.93 -25.43
N ASP A 356 -9.01 -9.21 -24.87
CA ASP A 356 -9.91 -10.28 -25.35
C ASP A 356 -10.37 -10.05 -26.80
N LYS A 357 -10.48 -8.79 -27.22
CA LYS A 357 -10.91 -8.42 -28.58
C LYS A 357 -9.77 -8.48 -29.60
N GLU A 358 -8.59 -8.02 -29.24
CA GLU A 358 -7.49 -7.74 -30.18
C GLU A 358 -6.38 -8.78 -30.17
N VAL A 359 -6.15 -9.45 -29.02
CA VAL A 359 -5.11 -10.46 -28.87
C VAL A 359 -5.71 -11.86 -29.02
N LYS A 360 -5.31 -12.56 -30.06
CA LYS A 360 -5.76 -13.96 -30.29
C LYS A 360 -4.71 -14.92 -29.79
N TYR A 361 -5.08 -15.79 -28.88
CA TYR A 361 -4.23 -16.86 -28.34
C TYR A 361 -5.08 -18.10 -28.01
N ASP A 362 -4.43 -19.24 -27.92
CA ASP A 362 -5.08 -20.48 -27.52
C ASP A 362 -5.20 -20.52 -25.98
N HIS A 363 -6.42 -20.50 -25.46
CA HIS A 363 -6.74 -20.50 -24.04
C HIS A 363 -6.37 -21.81 -23.32
N ASP A 364 -6.11 -22.89 -24.06
CA ASP A 364 -5.72 -24.17 -23.47
C ASP A 364 -4.21 -24.22 -23.19
N SER A 365 -3.39 -23.59 -24.05
CA SER A 365 -1.94 -23.55 -23.95
C SER A 365 -1.38 -22.31 -23.26
N VAL A 366 -2.14 -21.18 -23.27
CA VAL A 366 -1.71 -19.90 -22.75
C VAL A 366 -2.69 -19.36 -21.73
N HIS A 367 -2.17 -18.98 -20.56
CA HIS A 367 -2.99 -18.38 -19.50
C HIS A 367 -2.48 -16.99 -19.14
N LEU A 368 -3.39 -16.02 -19.15
CA LEU A 368 -3.14 -14.65 -18.73
C LEU A 368 -3.57 -14.45 -17.28
N LYS A 369 -2.71 -13.83 -16.48
CA LYS A 369 -3.02 -13.53 -15.07
C LYS A 369 -2.48 -12.16 -14.70
N TRP A 370 -3.36 -11.27 -14.25
CA TRP A 370 -2.95 -10.02 -13.63
C TRP A 370 -2.35 -10.27 -12.26
N ALA A 371 -1.25 -9.59 -11.97
CA ALA A 371 -0.57 -9.56 -10.69
C ALA A 371 -0.24 -8.10 -10.32
N GLY A 372 0.18 -7.85 -9.08
CA GLY A 372 0.51 -6.53 -8.59
C GLY A 372 -0.42 -6.07 -7.48
N GLN A 373 -0.55 -4.75 -7.33
CA GLN A 373 -1.38 -4.15 -6.28
C GLN A 373 -2.83 -4.65 -6.27
N PHE A 374 -3.37 -4.98 -7.46
CA PHE A 374 -4.73 -5.48 -7.62
C PHE A 374 -5.01 -6.76 -6.83
N GLU A 375 -4.10 -7.73 -6.86
CA GLU A 375 -4.30 -9.01 -6.16
C GLU A 375 -4.31 -8.81 -4.64
N ASN A 376 -3.46 -7.92 -4.13
CA ASN A 376 -3.44 -7.57 -2.72
C ASN A 376 -4.65 -6.75 -2.30
N GLN A 377 -5.08 -5.82 -3.14
CA GLN A 377 -6.30 -5.04 -2.94
C GLN A 377 -7.51 -5.98 -2.86
N HIS A 378 -7.65 -6.92 -3.79
CA HIS A 378 -8.75 -7.89 -3.79
C HIS A 378 -8.73 -8.77 -2.54
N ARG A 379 -7.57 -9.31 -2.16
CA ARG A 379 -7.40 -10.08 -0.93
C ARG A 379 -7.72 -9.27 0.34
N ALA A 380 -7.28 -8.01 0.39
CA ALA A 380 -7.57 -7.12 1.51
C ALA A 380 -9.08 -6.84 1.63
N TYR A 381 -9.75 -6.52 0.52
CA TYR A 381 -11.20 -6.30 0.52
C TYR A 381 -12.00 -7.55 0.87
N ALA A 382 -11.60 -8.72 0.40
CA ALA A 382 -12.24 -9.99 0.77
C ALA A 382 -12.12 -10.24 2.29
N ARG A 383 -10.94 -10.01 2.88
CA ARG A 383 -10.74 -10.12 4.34
C ARG A 383 -11.54 -9.08 5.12
N LEU A 384 -11.51 -7.82 4.69
CA LEU A 384 -12.30 -6.75 5.32
C LEU A 384 -13.79 -7.02 5.22
N GLY A 385 -14.26 -7.56 4.08
CA GLY A 385 -15.65 -7.98 3.87
C GLY A 385 -16.14 -9.04 4.86
N ALA A 386 -15.26 -9.87 5.41
CA ALA A 386 -15.57 -10.84 6.45
C ALA A 386 -15.38 -10.26 7.87
N VAL A 387 -14.27 -9.56 8.11
CA VAL A 387 -13.89 -9.08 9.45
C VAL A 387 -14.79 -7.94 9.93
N VAL A 388 -15.12 -6.98 9.04
CA VAL A 388 -15.93 -5.81 9.43
C VAL A 388 -17.35 -6.20 9.88
N PRO A 389 -18.14 -7.01 9.14
CA PRO A 389 -19.45 -7.47 9.62
C PRO A 389 -19.36 -8.28 10.92
N LEU A 390 -18.34 -9.14 11.07
CA LEU A 390 -18.12 -9.90 12.30
C LEU A 390 -17.85 -8.96 13.49
N ALA A 391 -16.99 -7.96 13.32
CA ALA A 391 -16.69 -6.97 14.36
C ALA A 391 -17.92 -6.14 14.72
N LEU A 392 -18.71 -5.68 13.74
CA LEU A 392 -19.95 -4.96 13.98
C LEU A 392 -21.01 -5.83 14.69
N GLY A 393 -21.10 -7.11 14.31
CA GLY A 393 -21.98 -8.08 14.98
C GLY A 393 -21.58 -8.32 16.44
N LEU A 394 -20.28 -8.49 16.71
CA LEU A 394 -19.77 -8.62 18.09
C LEU A 394 -19.99 -7.35 18.90
N MET A 395 -19.77 -6.16 18.32
CA MET A 395 -20.08 -4.89 18.97
C MET A 395 -21.57 -4.78 19.33
N LEU A 396 -22.46 -5.12 18.39
CA LEU A 396 -23.91 -5.11 18.64
C LEU A 396 -24.29 -6.06 19.79
N LEU A 397 -23.70 -7.26 19.83
CA LEU A 397 -23.90 -8.24 20.89
C LEU A 397 -23.44 -7.71 22.26
N LEU A 398 -22.24 -7.11 22.32
CA LEU A 398 -21.71 -6.50 23.54
C LEU A 398 -22.57 -5.32 24.01
N LEU A 399 -23.03 -4.47 23.08
CA LEU A 399 -23.94 -3.37 23.39
C LEU A 399 -25.29 -3.88 23.89
N PHE A 400 -25.82 -4.95 23.32
CA PHE A 400 -27.04 -5.59 23.80
C PHE A 400 -26.86 -6.14 25.20
N ALA A 401 -25.75 -6.84 25.48
CA ALA A 401 -25.43 -7.36 26.81
C ALA A 401 -25.31 -6.25 27.87
N ALA A 402 -24.71 -5.08 27.48
CA ALA A 402 -24.54 -3.94 28.37
C ALA A 402 -25.84 -3.18 28.66
N CYS A 403 -26.75 -3.07 27.68
CA CYS A 403 -27.98 -2.26 27.79
C CYS A 403 -29.22 -3.07 28.14
N GLY A 404 -29.20 -4.39 27.96
CA GLY A 404 -30.35 -5.29 28.18
C GLY A 404 -31.50 -5.13 27.18
N LYS A 405 -31.42 -4.14 26.25
CA LYS A 405 -32.48 -3.86 25.26
C LYS A 405 -31.89 -3.72 23.87
N PHE A 406 -32.30 -4.59 22.93
CA PHE A 406 -31.82 -4.61 21.57
C PHE A 406 -32.01 -3.25 20.84
N ARG A 407 -33.16 -2.58 21.06
CA ARG A 407 -33.45 -1.28 20.46
C ARG A 407 -32.42 -0.20 20.83
N GLN A 408 -31.91 -0.23 22.08
CA GLN A 408 -30.89 0.73 22.53
C GLN A 408 -29.51 0.39 21.93
N ALA A 409 -29.17 -0.89 21.82
CA ALA A 409 -27.97 -1.33 21.13
C ALA A 409 -27.99 -0.93 19.65
N ALA A 410 -29.09 -1.17 18.94
CA ALA A 410 -29.29 -0.76 17.55
C ALA A 410 -29.23 0.76 17.37
N LEU A 411 -29.79 1.52 18.30
CA LEU A 411 -29.70 2.98 18.29
C LEU A 411 -28.25 3.47 18.42
N MET A 412 -27.45 2.89 19.31
CA MET A 412 -26.01 3.23 19.42
C MET A 412 -25.24 2.84 18.15
N MET A 413 -25.55 1.69 17.55
CA MET A 413 -24.97 1.29 16.28
C MET A 413 -25.33 2.23 15.11
N SER A 414 -26.47 2.92 15.16
CA SER A 414 -26.86 3.89 14.12
C SER A 414 -25.92 5.11 14.05
N VAL A 415 -25.10 5.36 15.06
CA VAL A 415 -24.07 6.41 15.04
C VAL A 415 -22.93 6.05 14.07
N VAL A 416 -22.68 4.73 13.82
CA VAL A 416 -21.60 4.26 12.96
C VAL A 416 -21.68 4.79 11.55
N PRO A 417 -22.77 4.58 10.77
CA PRO A 417 -22.83 5.09 9.40
C PRO A 417 -22.74 6.62 9.32
N LEU A 418 -23.17 7.31 10.36
CA LEU A 418 -23.09 8.76 10.45
C LEU A 418 -21.65 9.24 10.70
N ALA A 419 -20.90 8.53 11.55
CA ALA A 419 -19.49 8.79 11.77
C ALA A 419 -18.65 8.53 10.50
N LEU A 420 -18.95 7.43 9.79
CA LEU A 420 -18.32 7.09 8.51
C LEU A 420 -18.52 8.20 7.46
N PHE A 421 -19.70 8.79 7.39
CA PHE A 421 -19.95 9.92 6.50
C PHE A 421 -18.98 11.08 6.75
N GLY A 422 -18.75 11.45 8.01
CA GLY A 422 -17.83 12.52 8.37
C GLY A 422 -16.39 12.25 7.92
N GLY A 423 -15.92 11.00 8.07
CA GLY A 423 -14.61 10.58 7.60
C GLY A 423 -14.49 10.56 6.07
N MET A 424 -15.51 10.03 5.37
CA MET A 424 -15.56 10.02 3.91
C MET A 424 -15.63 11.43 3.31
N LEU A 425 -16.42 12.31 3.91
CA LEU A 425 -16.48 13.71 3.51
C LEU A 425 -15.12 14.39 3.62
N ALA A 426 -14.41 14.13 4.71
CA ALA A 426 -13.07 14.68 4.92
C ALA A 426 -12.05 14.18 3.89
N LEU A 427 -12.08 12.89 3.54
CA LEU A 427 -11.23 12.34 2.48
C LEU A 427 -11.53 13.00 1.14
N ASN A 428 -12.80 13.09 0.76
CA ASN A 428 -13.23 13.69 -0.51
C ASN A 428 -12.82 15.17 -0.62
N VAL A 429 -13.12 15.97 0.40
CA VAL A 429 -12.77 17.41 0.44
C VAL A 429 -11.27 17.64 0.35
N ARG A 430 -10.47 16.70 0.87
CA ARG A 430 -9.01 16.79 0.85
C ARG A 430 -8.36 16.09 -0.36
N GLY A 431 -9.15 15.55 -1.28
CA GLY A 431 -8.66 14.82 -2.46
C GLY A 431 -7.87 13.56 -2.11
N MET A 432 -8.20 12.91 -0.99
CA MET A 432 -7.56 11.68 -0.54
C MET A 432 -8.40 10.46 -0.91
N THR A 433 -7.73 9.36 -1.25
CA THR A 433 -8.37 8.09 -1.59
C THR A 433 -8.65 7.24 -0.36
N LEU A 434 -9.63 6.34 -0.51
CA LEU A 434 -9.90 5.28 0.47
C LEU A 434 -8.83 4.18 0.29
N ASN A 435 -7.95 4.03 1.26
CA ASN A 435 -6.86 3.07 1.27
C ASN A 435 -6.80 2.30 2.60
N VAL A 436 -5.90 1.34 2.74
CA VAL A 436 -5.75 0.54 3.97
C VAL A 436 -5.53 1.42 5.19
N SER A 437 -4.76 2.50 5.07
CA SER A 437 -4.50 3.42 6.18
C SER A 437 -5.75 4.15 6.66
N SER A 438 -6.54 4.70 5.72
CA SER A 438 -7.83 5.33 6.03
C SER A 438 -8.85 4.32 6.56
N ALA A 439 -8.84 3.06 6.07
CA ALA A 439 -9.70 1.99 6.57
C ALA A 439 -9.43 1.67 8.06
N VAL A 440 -8.16 1.61 8.47
CA VAL A 440 -7.78 1.50 9.88
C VAL A 440 -8.29 2.71 10.67
N GLY A 441 -8.20 3.92 10.10
CA GLY A 441 -8.78 5.13 10.68
C GLY A 441 -10.30 5.02 10.91
N PHE A 442 -11.04 4.43 9.97
CA PHE A 442 -12.48 4.18 10.12
C PHE A 442 -12.78 3.18 11.24
N ILE A 443 -12.01 2.11 11.39
CA ILE A 443 -12.18 1.13 12.47
C ILE A 443 -12.02 1.82 13.84
N ALA A 444 -10.97 2.63 13.98
CA ALA A 444 -10.72 3.38 15.21
C ALA A 444 -11.85 4.40 15.48
N LEU A 445 -12.29 5.13 14.46
CA LEU A 445 -13.39 6.10 14.54
C LEU A 445 -14.70 5.45 15.03
N VAL A 446 -15.05 4.28 14.50
CA VAL A 446 -16.24 3.52 14.91
C VAL A 446 -16.18 3.19 16.40
N GLY A 447 -15.05 2.71 16.90
CA GLY A 447 -14.86 2.39 18.33
C GLY A 447 -15.11 3.60 19.23
N VAL A 448 -14.50 4.75 18.90
CA VAL A 448 -14.65 5.99 19.70
C VAL A 448 -16.07 6.56 19.61
N ALA A 449 -16.69 6.51 18.43
CA ALA A 449 -18.05 7.00 18.24
C ALA A 449 -19.07 6.19 19.08
N ILE A 450 -18.95 4.87 19.08
CA ILE A 450 -19.80 3.97 19.89
C ILE A 450 -19.55 4.22 21.39
N GLN A 451 -18.30 4.38 21.83
CA GLN A 451 -17.96 4.65 23.22
C GLN A 451 -18.68 5.91 23.74
N ASN A 452 -18.69 7.00 22.97
CA ASN A 452 -19.40 8.22 23.32
C ASN A 452 -20.93 7.99 23.40
N GLY A 453 -21.49 7.19 22.51
CA GLY A 453 -22.89 6.78 22.51
C GLY A 453 -23.26 6.00 23.77
N VAL A 454 -22.43 5.02 24.16
CA VAL A 454 -22.62 4.22 25.38
C VAL A 454 -22.60 5.11 26.63
N ILE A 455 -21.63 6.01 26.74
CA ILE A 455 -21.51 6.94 27.88
C ILE A 455 -22.77 7.80 28.00
N MET A 456 -23.33 8.25 26.89
CA MET A 456 -24.55 9.07 26.86
C MET A 456 -25.78 8.24 27.30
N ILE A 457 -26.05 7.13 26.62
CA ILE A 457 -27.26 6.32 26.82
C ILE A 457 -27.27 5.66 28.21
N SER A 458 -26.14 5.08 28.66
CA SER A 458 -26.04 4.52 30.01
C SER A 458 -26.36 5.55 31.09
N HIS A 459 -25.92 6.78 30.94
CA HIS A 459 -26.21 7.82 31.91
C HIS A 459 -27.69 8.24 31.91
N ILE A 460 -28.31 8.36 30.73
CA ILE A 460 -29.74 8.61 30.60
C ILE A 460 -30.55 7.47 31.24
N ASN A 461 -30.18 6.21 30.99
CA ASN A 461 -30.83 5.05 31.61
C ASN A 461 -30.74 5.08 33.14
N ASN A 462 -29.55 5.39 33.70
CA ASN A 462 -29.36 5.51 35.15
C ASN A 462 -30.18 6.63 35.79
N LEU A 463 -30.47 7.71 35.06
CA LEU A 463 -31.37 8.78 35.54
C LEU A 463 -32.84 8.35 35.48
N ARG A 464 -33.21 7.57 34.47
CA ARG A 464 -34.55 7.05 34.29
C ARG A 464 -34.94 6.04 35.39
N THR A 465 -34.01 5.20 35.84
CA THR A 465 -34.24 4.26 36.96
C THR A 465 -34.42 4.96 38.32
N ARG A 466 -34.10 6.25 38.41
CA ARG A 466 -34.30 7.06 39.64
C ARG A 466 -35.58 7.90 39.61
N GLU A 467 -36.65 7.37 39.01
CA GLU A 467 -38.02 7.93 39.01
C GLU A 467 -38.17 9.30 38.29
N ARG A 468 -37.40 9.52 37.24
CA ARG A 468 -37.55 10.74 36.43
C ARG A 468 -38.40 10.46 35.19
N ASP A 469 -39.24 11.46 34.86
CA ASP A 469 -39.91 11.49 33.56
C ASP A 469 -38.88 11.32 32.42
N LEU A 470 -39.25 10.59 31.33
CA LEU A 470 -38.38 10.31 30.21
C LEU A 470 -37.75 11.57 29.61
N LYS A 471 -38.57 12.63 29.46
CA LYS A 471 -38.11 13.91 28.91
C LYS A 471 -37.05 14.55 29.83
N ASP A 472 -37.28 14.57 31.13
CA ASP A 472 -36.38 15.15 32.13
C ASP A 472 -35.08 14.32 32.26
N ALA A 473 -35.16 12.98 32.17
CA ALA A 473 -34.01 12.12 32.21
C ALA A 473 -33.09 12.37 31.00
N VAL A 474 -33.64 12.51 29.78
CA VAL A 474 -32.87 12.81 28.56
C VAL A 474 -32.23 14.20 28.66
N ILE A 475 -32.99 15.23 29.06
CA ILE A 475 -32.50 16.61 29.14
C ILE A 475 -31.37 16.73 30.19
N THR A 476 -31.58 16.17 31.38
CA THR A 476 -30.57 16.20 32.44
C THR A 476 -29.34 15.36 32.09
N GLY A 477 -29.55 14.17 31.52
CA GLY A 477 -28.49 13.27 31.12
C GLY A 477 -27.58 13.87 30.06
N THR A 478 -28.17 14.50 29.05
CA THR A 478 -27.41 15.17 27.99
C THR A 478 -26.62 16.37 28.52
N LYS A 479 -27.21 17.17 29.42
CA LYS A 479 -26.52 18.29 30.06
C LYS A 479 -25.31 17.83 30.87
N HIS A 480 -25.44 16.77 31.66
CA HIS A 480 -24.33 16.23 32.46
C HIS A 480 -23.20 15.63 31.59
N ARG A 481 -23.52 15.02 30.45
CA ARG A 481 -22.55 14.36 29.57
C ARG A 481 -22.00 15.26 28.47
N PHE A 482 -22.57 16.42 28.24
CA PHE A 482 -22.09 17.40 27.26
C PHE A 482 -20.60 17.72 27.43
N ARG A 483 -20.22 18.14 28.65
CA ARG A 483 -18.83 18.52 28.93
C ARG A 483 -17.84 17.37 28.82
N PRO A 484 -18.06 16.18 29.42
CA PRO A 484 -17.16 15.03 29.26
C PRO A 484 -16.97 14.61 27.80
N ILE A 485 -18.04 14.48 27.01
CA ILE A 485 -17.97 14.05 25.61
C ILE A 485 -17.23 15.10 24.76
N LEU A 486 -17.50 16.38 24.97
CA LEU A 486 -16.80 17.44 24.25
C LEU A 486 -15.29 17.43 24.59
N MET A 487 -14.92 17.23 25.85
CA MET A 487 -13.52 17.17 26.27
C MET A 487 -12.78 15.98 25.68
N THR A 488 -13.37 14.78 25.73
CA THR A 488 -12.73 13.57 25.15
C THR A 488 -12.54 13.71 23.64
N ALA A 489 -13.54 14.21 22.93
CA ALA A 489 -13.43 14.47 21.50
C ALA A 489 -12.36 15.52 21.17
N THR A 490 -12.34 16.64 21.92
CA THR A 490 -11.35 17.69 21.70
C THR A 490 -9.93 17.21 21.95
N VAL A 491 -9.68 16.42 23.00
CA VAL A 491 -8.35 15.85 23.28
C VAL A 491 -7.90 14.91 22.15
N ALA A 492 -8.78 14.03 21.69
CA ALA A 492 -8.46 13.12 20.59
C ALA A 492 -8.20 13.87 19.26
N VAL A 493 -9.02 14.88 18.95
CA VAL A 493 -8.85 15.72 17.77
C VAL A 493 -7.53 16.49 17.82
N LEU A 494 -7.24 17.18 18.92
CA LEU A 494 -6.01 17.96 19.07
C LEU A 494 -4.76 17.07 19.05
N GLY A 495 -4.84 15.86 19.61
CA GLY A 495 -3.75 14.89 19.58
C GLY A 495 -3.38 14.41 18.19
N LEU A 496 -4.36 14.23 17.31
CA LEU A 496 -4.16 13.73 15.93
C LEU A 496 -4.12 14.84 14.86
N LEU A 497 -4.48 16.08 15.22
CA LEU A 497 -4.50 17.20 14.28
C LEU A 497 -3.14 17.43 13.59
N PRO A 498 -1.99 17.42 14.30
CA PRO A 498 -0.69 17.58 13.64
C PRO A 498 -0.44 16.50 12.57
N ALA A 499 -0.78 15.23 12.86
CA ALA A 499 -0.64 14.14 11.90
C ALA A 499 -1.58 14.30 10.70
N SER A 500 -2.80 14.82 10.90
CA SER A 500 -3.76 15.03 9.81
C SER A 500 -3.33 16.13 8.83
N VAL A 501 -2.58 17.13 9.28
CA VAL A 501 -2.12 18.27 8.45
C VAL A 501 -0.67 18.14 8.00
N SER A 502 0.02 17.10 8.43
CA SER A 502 1.41 16.84 8.05
C SER A 502 1.57 16.67 6.54
N THR A 503 2.63 17.27 5.97
CA THR A 503 2.99 17.20 4.55
C THR A 503 4.44 16.79 4.34
N GLY A 504 5.13 16.33 5.38
CA GLY A 504 6.51 15.85 5.29
C GLY A 504 6.61 14.47 4.66
N ILE A 505 7.80 14.12 4.19
CA ILE A 505 8.13 12.78 3.67
C ILE A 505 7.71 11.72 4.70
N GLY A 506 7.03 10.66 4.25
CA GLY A 506 6.51 9.58 5.09
C GLY A 506 5.23 9.91 5.87
N SER A 507 4.66 11.12 5.72
CA SER A 507 3.37 11.47 6.31
C SER A 507 2.17 10.82 5.61
N ASP A 508 2.36 10.28 4.43
CA ASP A 508 1.30 9.78 3.55
C ASP A 508 0.52 8.60 4.14
N VAL A 509 1.15 7.80 5.00
CA VAL A 509 0.49 6.70 5.72
C VAL A 509 -0.38 7.22 6.86
N GLN A 510 0.15 8.13 7.67
CA GLN A 510 -0.54 8.61 8.88
C GLN A 510 -1.60 9.68 8.58
N ARG A 511 -1.43 10.45 7.51
CA ARG A 511 -2.29 11.57 7.14
C ARG A 511 -3.73 11.15 6.78
N PRO A 512 -3.99 10.13 5.94
CA PRO A 512 -5.35 9.64 5.69
C PRO A 512 -6.01 9.07 6.94
N LEU A 513 -5.29 8.27 7.75
CA LEU A 513 -5.74 7.71 9.01
C LEU A 513 -6.17 8.82 9.98
N ALA A 514 -5.27 9.79 10.23
CA ALA A 514 -5.55 10.91 11.14
C ALA A 514 -6.68 11.80 10.62
N THR A 515 -6.77 12.02 9.30
CA THR A 515 -7.85 12.79 8.68
C THR A 515 -9.21 12.16 8.97
N VAL A 516 -9.36 10.86 8.74
CA VAL A 516 -10.61 10.13 9.02
C VAL A 516 -10.99 10.24 10.49
N ILE A 517 -10.03 10.04 11.41
CA ILE A 517 -10.32 10.08 12.85
C ILE A 517 -10.67 11.51 13.29
N VAL A 518 -9.87 12.51 12.94
CA VAL A 518 -10.06 13.91 13.38
C VAL A 518 -11.41 14.45 12.93
N TYR A 519 -11.66 14.43 11.63
CA TYR A 519 -12.87 15.02 11.07
C TYR A 519 -14.10 14.14 11.28
N GLY A 520 -13.92 12.81 11.19
CA GLY A 520 -14.98 11.85 11.50
C GLY A 520 -15.44 11.94 12.95
N LEU A 521 -14.50 12.10 13.91
CA LEU A 521 -14.83 12.24 15.32
C LEU A 521 -15.50 13.58 15.64
N LEU A 522 -15.08 14.68 15.01
CA LEU A 522 -15.78 15.97 15.12
C LEU A 522 -17.25 15.82 14.70
N PHE A 523 -17.47 15.18 13.55
CA PHE A 523 -18.80 14.94 13.03
C PHE A 523 -19.60 13.98 13.92
N ALA A 524 -19.00 12.85 14.33
CA ALA A 524 -19.62 11.88 15.23
C ALA A 524 -19.99 12.49 16.59
N THR A 525 -19.19 13.42 17.11
CA THR A 525 -19.46 14.13 18.36
C THR A 525 -20.72 14.98 18.27
N VAL A 526 -20.88 15.72 17.17
CA VAL A 526 -22.10 16.50 16.92
C VAL A 526 -23.31 15.57 16.85
N ILE A 527 -23.21 14.46 16.12
CA ILE A 527 -24.28 13.46 16.01
C ILE A 527 -24.63 12.87 17.38
N THR A 528 -23.63 12.44 18.15
CA THR A 528 -23.84 11.85 19.47
C THR A 528 -24.47 12.84 20.44
N LEU A 529 -24.15 14.12 20.36
CA LEU A 529 -24.71 15.14 21.23
C LEU A 529 -26.16 15.53 20.83
N TYR A 530 -26.47 15.62 19.55
CA TYR A 530 -27.77 16.16 19.10
C TYR A 530 -28.73 15.06 18.60
N VAL A 531 -28.28 14.16 17.76
CA VAL A 531 -29.12 13.18 17.08
C VAL A 531 -29.44 12.01 17.99
N LEU A 532 -28.44 11.45 18.67
CA LEU A 532 -28.60 10.25 19.49
C LEU A 532 -29.60 10.43 20.64
N PRO A 533 -29.59 11.51 21.46
CA PRO A 533 -30.57 11.73 22.52
C PRO A 533 -31.99 11.96 22.00
N ALA A 534 -32.10 12.68 20.87
CA ALA A 534 -33.41 12.94 20.26
C ALA A 534 -34.04 11.65 19.72
N LEU A 535 -33.24 10.80 19.04
CA LEU A 535 -33.70 9.48 18.60
C LEU A 535 -34.03 8.55 19.79
N TYR A 536 -33.21 8.57 20.84
CA TYR A 536 -33.49 7.82 22.07
C TYR A 536 -34.84 8.22 22.67
N TYR A 537 -35.10 9.52 22.82
CA TYR A 537 -36.38 10.04 23.30
C TYR A 537 -37.56 9.58 22.43
N MET A 538 -37.43 9.69 21.11
CA MET A 538 -38.49 9.30 20.17
C MET A 538 -38.81 7.80 20.25
N ILE A 539 -37.78 6.95 20.28
CA ILE A 539 -37.93 5.49 20.33
C ILE A 539 -38.53 5.09 21.68
N GLU A 540 -37.95 5.53 22.79
CA GLU A 540 -38.44 5.14 24.13
C GLU A 540 -39.85 5.68 24.41
N LYS A 541 -40.20 6.87 23.95
CA LYS A 541 -41.56 7.43 24.06
C LYS A 541 -42.59 6.56 23.30
N HIS A 542 -42.24 6.05 22.14
CA HIS A 542 -43.12 5.18 21.34
C HIS A 542 -43.40 3.86 22.06
N TYR A 543 -42.47 3.35 22.84
CA TYR A 543 -42.59 2.08 23.55
C TYR A 543 -43.04 2.23 25.00
N GLU A 544 -43.06 3.42 25.59
CA GLU A 544 -43.43 3.68 26.98
C GLU A 544 -44.87 3.25 27.30
N GLY A 545 -45.78 3.25 26.31
CA GLY A 545 -47.14 2.72 26.44
C GLY A 545 -47.31 1.22 26.19
N LYS A 546 -46.27 0.54 25.67
CA LYS A 546 -46.34 -0.89 25.29
C LYS A 546 -45.59 -1.80 26.27
N ASP A 547 -44.65 -1.28 27.04
CA ASP A 547 -43.89 -2.03 28.06
C ASP A 547 -44.66 -2.15 29.41
N LEU A 548 -45.87 -1.55 29.53
CA LEU A 548 -46.79 -1.71 30.65
C LEU A 548 -47.72 -2.93 30.42
N THR A 549 -47.19 -4.12 30.21
CA THR A 549 -47.92 -5.32 30.53
C THR A 549 -47.92 -5.47 32.05
N PRO A 550 -49.08 -5.63 32.72
CA PRO A 550 -49.11 -5.76 34.16
C PRO A 550 -48.30 -7.01 34.53
N VAL A 551 -47.35 -6.84 35.43
CA VAL A 551 -46.80 -7.96 36.21
C VAL A 551 -48.01 -8.57 36.90
N SER A 552 -48.38 -9.77 36.48
CA SER A 552 -49.46 -10.52 37.08
C SER A 552 -49.25 -10.56 38.60
N GLU A 553 -50.25 -10.07 39.33
CA GLU A 553 -50.42 -10.20 40.79
C GLU A 553 -50.60 -11.67 41.22
N GLU A 554 -49.78 -12.58 40.71
CA GLU A 554 -49.90 -14.01 40.99
C GLU A 554 -48.70 -14.60 41.73
N LYS A 555 -48.12 -13.84 42.67
CA LYS A 555 -47.11 -14.41 43.60
C LYS A 555 -47.20 -13.95 45.07
N GLU A 556 -48.34 -13.47 45.52
CA GLU A 556 -48.54 -13.17 46.95
C GLU A 556 -49.62 -14.07 47.60
N LEU A 557 -49.82 -15.26 47.14
CA LEU A 557 -50.75 -16.21 47.79
C LEU A 557 -50.10 -17.58 47.91
N HIS A 558 -48.92 -17.69 48.49
CA HIS A 558 -48.37 -18.92 49.11
C HIS A 558 -46.98 -18.62 49.69
N ALA A 559 -46.96 -17.97 50.88
CA ALA A 559 -45.95 -18.15 51.89
C ALA A 559 -46.55 -17.97 53.27
#